data_523acea072d4f42843def21ca3e563c2
#
_entry.id   523acea072d4f42843def21ca3e563c2
#
_cell.length_a   1.000
_cell.length_b   1.000
_cell.length_c   1.000
_cell.angle_alpha   90.00
_cell.angle_beta   90.00
_cell.angle_gamma   90.00
#
_symmetry.space_group_name_H-M   'P 1'
#
loop_
_entity.id
_entity.type
_entity.pdbx_description
1 polymer ?
#
loop_
_entity_poly.entity_id
_entity_poly.type
_entity_poly.pdbx_seq_one_letter_code
_entity_poly.pdbx_strand_id
1 'polypeptide(L)'
;MDTLKAIPVDMADYEYAGEGANAMSYNHRSDTDIMLKLYTPGKVQQPMDEMILARKVYATGIPTPEPGDFVTDGTRYGIRFRRIRDKVSYARAVGSHPEDVARYAEEFALLCRQLHATHLDTTDFECVKDRYAAQLAENPFFTAVEKDRLLRFIQDAPDVDTALHGDLQFGNIIFAGDKRYFIDLGDFGYGYPLFDVGMVYSTAFLSSPEFVREAFHMEMGTAVRFWQAFAPVYFGTDRPLKDIETEVRPFAGLKTIIIERDMGCPMPAFREALSPILRP
;
A
#
# COMPACT_ATOMS: atom_id res chain seq x y z
N MET A 1 6.51 4.68 27.97
CA MET A 1 5.45 4.40 26.99
C MET A 1 4.23 3.98 27.80
N ASP A 2 3.19 4.81 27.80
CA ASP A 2 1.91 4.38 28.37
C ASP A 2 1.43 3.18 27.56
N THR A 3 1.26 2.05 28.24
CA THR A 3 0.74 0.84 27.64
C THR A 3 -0.66 1.14 27.13
N LEU A 4 -0.85 1.22 25.82
CA LEU A 4 -2.17 1.40 25.19
C LEU A 4 -3.09 0.27 25.70
N LYS A 5 -4.01 0.65 26.58
CA LYS A 5 -4.98 -0.32 27.13
C LYS A 5 -6.12 -0.48 26.14
N ALA A 6 -6.34 -1.72 25.70
CA ALA A 6 -7.46 -2.02 24.80
C ALA A 6 -8.81 -1.80 25.52
N ILE A 7 -9.73 -1.10 24.86
CA ILE A 7 -11.10 -0.90 25.35
C ILE A 7 -11.95 -2.10 24.90
N PRO A 8 -12.66 -2.78 25.81
CA PRO A 8 -13.58 -3.84 25.42
C PRO A 8 -14.70 -3.35 24.52
N VAL A 9 -15.06 -4.14 23.51
CA VAL A 9 -16.22 -3.90 22.62
C VAL A 9 -17.14 -5.12 22.64
N ASP A 10 -18.46 -4.87 22.59
CA ASP A 10 -19.45 -5.92 22.40
C ASP A 10 -19.73 -6.08 20.89
N MET A 11 -19.45 -7.26 20.34
CA MET A 11 -19.67 -7.55 18.93
C MET A 11 -21.18 -7.57 18.53
N ALA A 12 -22.09 -7.64 19.50
CA ALA A 12 -23.52 -7.48 19.24
C ALA A 12 -23.86 -6.08 18.67
N ASP A 13 -23.06 -5.06 18.99
CA ASP A 13 -23.22 -3.70 18.49
C ASP A 13 -22.71 -3.50 17.05
N TYR A 14 -22.09 -4.51 16.45
CA TYR A 14 -21.43 -4.40 15.17
C TYR A 14 -22.02 -5.36 14.13
N GLU A 15 -21.93 -4.98 12.87
CA GLU A 15 -22.26 -5.80 11.71
C GLU A 15 -21.05 -5.95 10.80
N TYR A 16 -20.87 -7.14 10.23
CA TYR A 16 -19.79 -7.42 9.29
C TYR A 16 -19.87 -6.50 8.07
N ALA A 17 -18.72 -5.93 7.68
CA ALA A 17 -18.64 -4.99 6.56
C ALA A 17 -17.67 -5.44 5.46
N GLY A 18 -16.72 -6.31 5.77
CA GLY A 18 -15.76 -6.82 4.80
C GLY A 18 -14.53 -7.44 5.46
N GLU A 19 -13.71 -8.08 4.65
CA GLU A 19 -12.45 -8.72 5.08
C GLU A 19 -11.26 -8.20 4.27
N GLY A 20 -10.11 -8.18 4.89
CA GLY A 20 -8.79 -8.02 4.30
C GLY A 20 -7.90 -9.21 4.65
N ALA A 21 -6.67 -9.24 4.15
CA ALA A 21 -5.75 -10.36 4.35
C ALA A 21 -5.49 -10.69 5.84
N ASN A 22 -5.47 -9.71 6.71
CA ASN A 22 -5.09 -9.88 8.12
C ASN A 22 -6.15 -9.42 9.13
N ALA A 23 -7.25 -8.85 8.67
CA ALA A 23 -8.27 -8.26 9.54
C ALA A 23 -9.66 -8.29 8.91
N MET A 24 -10.67 -8.23 9.76
CA MET A 24 -12.07 -8.08 9.37
C MET A 24 -12.57 -6.70 9.77
N SER A 25 -13.38 -6.10 8.93
CA SER A 25 -14.01 -4.80 9.17
C SER A 25 -15.48 -4.97 9.57
N TYR A 26 -15.93 -4.13 10.50
CA TYR A 26 -17.28 -4.11 11.00
C TYR A 26 -17.79 -2.67 11.12
N ASN A 27 -19.05 -2.44 10.80
CA ASN A 27 -19.72 -1.16 11.03
C ASN A 27 -20.50 -1.24 12.35
N HIS A 28 -20.49 -0.15 13.12
CA HIS A 28 -21.34 -0.07 14.30
C HIS A 28 -22.81 0.11 13.88
N ARG A 29 -23.74 -0.63 14.52
CA ARG A 29 -25.16 -0.70 14.13
C ARG A 29 -25.92 0.59 14.37
N SER A 30 -25.66 1.25 15.49
CA SER A 30 -26.37 2.47 15.91
C SER A 30 -25.57 3.74 15.66
N ASP A 31 -24.23 3.69 15.69
CA ASP A 31 -23.37 4.82 15.39
C ASP A 31 -22.75 4.66 14.00
N THR A 32 -23.36 5.34 13.04
CA THR A 32 -22.97 5.23 11.62
C THR A 32 -21.59 5.83 11.31
N ASP A 33 -20.96 6.51 12.26
CA ASP A 33 -19.66 7.14 12.10
C ASP A 33 -18.49 6.27 12.64
N ILE A 34 -18.81 5.08 13.17
CA ILE A 34 -17.82 4.13 13.70
C ILE A 34 -17.64 2.95 12.75
N MET A 35 -16.38 2.65 12.45
CA MET A 35 -15.91 1.40 11.84
C MET A 35 -14.89 0.74 12.76
N LEU A 36 -14.92 -0.58 12.84
CA LEU A 36 -14.01 -1.38 13.61
C LEU A 36 -13.19 -2.29 12.67
N LYS A 37 -11.85 -2.27 12.79
CA LYS A 37 -10.95 -3.22 12.13
C LYS A 37 -10.40 -4.16 13.20
N LEU A 38 -10.80 -5.44 13.18
CA LEU A 38 -10.33 -6.48 14.10
C LEU A 38 -9.38 -7.43 13.38
N TYR A 39 -8.22 -7.64 13.95
CA TYR A 39 -7.19 -8.53 13.42
C TYR A 39 -7.47 -9.99 13.75
N THR A 40 -6.84 -10.90 13.00
CA THR A 40 -6.93 -12.33 13.30
C THR A 40 -6.44 -12.63 14.73
N PRO A 41 -7.01 -13.65 15.42
CA PRO A 41 -6.63 -13.98 16.78
C PRO A 41 -5.12 -14.20 16.93
N GLY A 42 -4.58 -13.83 18.09
CA GLY A 42 -3.16 -13.97 18.43
C GLY A 42 -2.27 -12.80 17.98
N LYS A 43 -2.77 -11.87 17.17
CA LYS A 43 -2.04 -10.66 16.76
C LYS A 43 -2.37 -9.52 17.72
N VAL A 44 -1.44 -9.17 18.60
CA VAL A 44 -1.59 -8.06 19.56
C VAL A 44 -0.71 -6.88 19.11
N GLN A 45 0.54 -7.16 18.77
CA GLN A 45 1.51 -6.11 18.41
C GLN A 45 1.15 -5.42 17.11
N GLN A 46 0.81 -6.16 16.07
CA GLN A 46 0.48 -5.59 14.75
C GLN A 46 -0.63 -4.52 14.79
N PRO A 47 -1.82 -4.74 15.41
CA PRO A 47 -2.83 -3.68 15.49
C PRO A 47 -2.41 -2.50 16.37
N MET A 48 -1.56 -2.72 17.36
CA MET A 48 -1.02 -1.64 18.20
C MET A 48 -0.07 -0.75 17.39
N ASP A 49 0.85 -1.35 16.64
CA ASP A 49 1.81 -0.63 15.80
C ASP A 49 1.09 0.14 14.69
N GLU A 50 0.10 -0.50 14.03
CA GLU A 50 -0.72 0.17 13.01
C GLU A 50 -1.50 1.34 13.59
N MET A 51 -2.05 1.24 14.79
CA MET A 51 -2.76 2.36 15.42
C MET A 51 -1.82 3.54 15.73
N ILE A 52 -0.62 3.26 16.26
CA ILE A 52 0.37 4.30 16.53
C ILE A 52 0.75 4.99 15.23
N LEU A 53 1.01 4.22 14.18
CA LEU A 53 1.36 4.74 12.86
C LEU A 53 0.21 5.55 12.25
N ALA A 54 -1.03 5.02 12.28
CA ALA A 54 -2.20 5.72 11.76
C ALA A 54 -2.42 7.08 12.42
N ARG A 55 -2.20 7.19 13.74
CA ARG A 55 -2.27 8.47 14.46
C ARG A 55 -1.18 9.44 14.00
N LYS A 56 0.05 8.97 13.80
CA LYS A 56 1.14 9.79 13.29
C LYS A 56 0.83 10.30 11.87
N VAL A 57 0.37 9.41 10.98
CA VAL A 57 0.00 9.79 9.60
C VAL A 57 -1.17 10.78 9.61
N TYR A 58 -2.22 10.53 10.39
CA TYR A 58 -3.35 11.47 10.51
C TYR A 58 -2.91 12.87 10.98
N ALA A 59 -1.96 12.93 11.91
CA ALA A 59 -1.41 14.20 12.41
C ALA A 59 -0.61 14.99 11.36
N THR A 60 -0.11 14.35 10.28
CA THR A 60 0.55 15.06 9.17
C THR A 60 -0.42 15.81 8.25
N GLY A 61 -1.73 15.56 8.38
CA GLY A 61 -2.75 16.09 7.48
C GLY A 61 -2.94 15.30 6.18
N ILE A 62 -2.21 14.20 5.98
CA ILE A 62 -2.45 13.28 4.86
C ILE A 62 -3.87 12.71 5.01
N PRO A 63 -4.71 12.76 3.96
CA PRO A 63 -6.09 12.30 4.05
C PRO A 63 -6.18 10.80 4.33
N THR A 64 -6.58 10.43 5.54
CA THR A 64 -6.79 9.06 5.99
C THR A 64 -7.97 9.01 6.96
N PRO A 65 -8.62 7.86 7.19
CA PRO A 65 -9.64 7.73 8.21
C PRO A 65 -9.09 8.11 9.59
N GLU A 66 -9.82 8.94 10.34
CA GLU A 66 -9.44 9.35 11.69
C GLU A 66 -9.33 8.12 12.60
N PRO A 67 -8.13 7.82 13.16
CA PRO A 67 -7.94 6.70 14.07
C PRO A 67 -8.49 7.04 15.47
N GLY A 68 -9.29 6.15 16.01
CA GLY A 68 -9.88 6.24 17.34
C GLY A 68 -9.13 5.41 18.37
N ASP A 69 -9.88 4.48 19.01
CA ASP A 69 -9.38 3.69 20.12
C ASP A 69 -8.77 2.36 19.70
N PHE A 70 -7.80 1.90 20.50
CA PHE A 70 -7.36 0.51 20.49
C PHE A 70 -8.38 -0.34 21.27
N VAL A 71 -8.86 -1.43 20.67
CA VAL A 71 -10.00 -2.17 21.20
C VAL A 71 -9.78 -3.66 21.18
N THR A 72 -10.63 -4.40 21.94
CA THR A 72 -10.64 -5.87 21.95
C THR A 72 -12.08 -6.40 22.13
N ASP A 73 -12.38 -7.51 21.42
CA ASP A 73 -13.59 -8.29 21.65
C ASP A 73 -13.38 -9.44 22.70
N GLY A 74 -12.22 -9.43 23.40
CA GLY A 74 -11.80 -10.46 24.34
C GLY A 74 -10.95 -11.57 23.73
N THR A 75 -10.96 -11.72 22.39
CA THR A 75 -10.19 -12.73 21.64
C THR A 75 -9.26 -12.09 20.61
N ARG A 76 -9.72 -11.02 19.98
CA ARG A 76 -9.02 -10.28 18.94
C ARG A 76 -8.75 -8.85 19.41
N TYR A 77 -7.71 -8.25 18.86
CA TYR A 77 -7.40 -6.84 19.03
C TYR A 77 -7.64 -6.10 17.74
N GLY A 78 -7.92 -4.80 17.84
CA GLY A 78 -8.20 -3.98 16.67
C GLY A 78 -8.21 -2.50 16.94
N ILE A 79 -8.64 -1.77 15.92
CA ILE A 79 -8.66 -0.31 15.90
C ILE A 79 -10.06 0.14 15.51
N ARG A 80 -10.57 1.10 16.26
CA ARG A 80 -11.77 1.84 15.90
C ARG A 80 -11.34 3.02 15.02
N PHE A 81 -12.03 3.22 13.89
CA PHE A 81 -11.83 4.36 12.99
C PHE A 81 -13.12 5.13 12.80
N ARG A 82 -13.01 6.41 12.45
CA ARG A 82 -14.14 7.14 11.89
C ARG A 82 -14.49 6.54 10.54
N ARG A 83 -15.76 6.11 10.41
CA ARG A 83 -16.25 5.46 9.20
C ARG A 83 -16.37 6.45 8.05
N ILE A 84 -15.79 6.10 6.91
CA ILE A 84 -16.04 6.78 5.65
C ILE A 84 -17.22 6.11 4.97
N ARG A 85 -18.33 6.82 4.87
CA ARG A 85 -19.58 6.33 4.26
C ARG A 85 -19.54 6.45 2.75
N ASP A 86 -20.31 5.62 2.05
CA ASP A 86 -20.49 5.64 0.59
C ASP A 86 -19.18 5.62 -0.17
N LYS A 87 -18.18 4.90 0.39
CA LYS A 87 -16.84 4.79 -0.17
C LYS A 87 -16.78 3.80 -1.32
N VAL A 88 -15.95 4.12 -2.32
CA VAL A 88 -15.56 3.22 -3.41
C VAL A 88 -14.05 3.24 -3.52
N SER A 89 -13.40 2.09 -3.70
CA SER A 89 -11.97 2.04 -4.00
C SER A 89 -11.71 2.31 -5.49
N TYR A 90 -10.52 2.81 -5.84
CA TYR A 90 -10.13 2.93 -7.24
C TYR A 90 -10.19 1.59 -7.97
N ALA A 91 -9.82 0.49 -7.31
CA ALA A 91 -9.94 -0.85 -7.88
C ALA A 91 -11.36 -1.14 -8.39
N ARG A 92 -12.37 -0.92 -7.54
CA ARG A 92 -13.78 -1.15 -7.89
C ARG A 92 -14.31 -0.15 -8.92
N ALA A 93 -13.92 1.13 -8.81
CA ALA A 93 -14.36 2.15 -9.75
C ALA A 93 -13.83 1.88 -11.16
N VAL A 94 -12.53 1.62 -11.30
CA VAL A 94 -11.89 1.29 -12.58
C VAL A 94 -12.44 -0.01 -13.15
N GLY A 95 -12.65 -1.04 -12.30
CA GLY A 95 -13.22 -2.31 -12.73
C GLY A 95 -14.66 -2.20 -13.23
N SER A 96 -15.47 -1.34 -12.59
CA SER A 96 -16.87 -1.12 -12.97
C SER A 96 -17.04 -0.17 -14.17
N HIS A 97 -16.09 0.76 -14.37
CA HIS A 97 -16.10 1.78 -15.42
C HIS A 97 -14.77 1.83 -16.17
N PRO A 98 -14.39 0.74 -16.89
CA PRO A 98 -13.11 0.67 -17.60
C PRO A 98 -12.99 1.67 -18.77
N GLU A 99 -14.08 2.27 -19.23
CA GLU A 99 -14.12 3.36 -20.19
C GLU A 99 -13.53 4.65 -19.61
N ASP A 100 -13.64 4.87 -18.30
CA ASP A 100 -13.16 6.06 -17.58
C ASP A 100 -11.72 5.89 -17.06
N VAL A 101 -11.02 4.83 -17.44
CA VAL A 101 -9.71 4.47 -16.87
C VAL A 101 -8.68 5.61 -16.94
N ALA A 102 -8.68 6.40 -18.02
CA ALA A 102 -7.74 7.51 -18.15
C ALA A 102 -7.98 8.58 -17.08
N ARG A 103 -9.22 8.97 -16.85
CA ARG A 103 -9.61 9.94 -15.81
C ARG A 103 -9.21 9.45 -14.41
N TYR A 104 -9.50 8.19 -14.09
CA TYR A 104 -9.11 7.63 -12.80
C TYR A 104 -7.58 7.57 -12.63
N ALA A 105 -6.85 7.25 -13.69
CA ALA A 105 -5.39 7.20 -13.66
C ALA A 105 -4.76 8.59 -13.46
N GLU A 106 -5.29 9.62 -14.14
CA GLU A 106 -4.86 11.01 -13.96
C GLU A 106 -5.10 11.48 -12.52
N GLU A 107 -6.31 11.27 -11.97
CA GLU A 107 -6.61 11.61 -10.59
C GLU A 107 -5.68 10.89 -9.61
N PHE A 108 -5.47 9.60 -9.82
CA PHE A 108 -4.58 8.77 -8.97
C PHE A 108 -3.14 9.29 -9.02
N ALA A 109 -2.64 9.66 -10.22
CA ALA A 109 -1.31 10.22 -10.38
C ALA A 109 -1.14 11.54 -9.61
N LEU A 110 -2.14 12.42 -9.65
CA LEU A 110 -2.13 13.67 -8.89
C LEU A 110 -2.14 13.44 -7.37
N LEU A 111 -2.91 12.47 -6.89
CA LEU A 111 -2.92 12.08 -5.48
C LEU A 111 -1.55 11.52 -5.03
N CYS A 112 -0.94 10.67 -5.86
CA CYS A 112 0.41 10.17 -5.58
C CYS A 112 1.43 11.31 -5.55
N ARG A 113 1.34 12.27 -6.46
CA ARG A 113 2.22 13.45 -6.43
C ARG A 113 2.02 14.30 -5.16
N GLN A 114 0.79 14.46 -4.69
CA GLN A 114 0.52 15.17 -3.43
C GLN A 114 1.12 14.43 -2.24
N LEU A 115 0.94 13.11 -2.15
CA LEU A 115 1.56 12.28 -1.12
C LEU A 115 3.07 12.42 -1.16
N HIS A 116 3.68 12.23 -2.33
CA HIS A 116 5.13 12.29 -2.52
C HIS A 116 5.73 13.72 -2.48
N ALA A 117 4.91 14.75 -2.39
CA ALA A 117 5.35 16.12 -2.09
C ALA A 117 5.30 16.45 -0.59
N THR A 118 4.80 15.54 0.23
CA THR A 118 4.74 15.71 1.69
C THR A 118 6.07 15.26 2.30
N HIS A 119 6.72 16.17 3.03
CA HIS A 119 7.95 15.89 3.78
C HIS A 119 7.60 15.45 5.21
N LEU A 120 8.24 14.38 5.67
CA LEU A 120 8.00 13.79 6.98
C LEU A 120 9.16 14.04 7.94
N ASP A 121 8.86 14.09 9.24
CA ASP A 121 9.90 13.98 10.26
C ASP A 121 10.41 12.54 10.30
N THR A 122 11.65 12.33 9.86
CA THR A 122 12.28 11.01 9.75
C THR A 122 12.51 10.32 11.11
N THR A 123 12.34 11.04 12.22
CA THR A 123 12.41 10.45 13.57
C THR A 123 11.12 9.73 13.96
N ASP A 124 10.01 10.06 13.30
CA ASP A 124 8.68 9.52 13.58
C ASP A 124 8.27 8.35 12.67
N PHE A 125 8.92 8.22 11.52
CA PHE A 125 8.57 7.25 10.49
C PHE A 125 9.75 6.38 10.07
N GLU A 126 9.46 5.17 9.61
CA GLU A 126 10.46 4.23 9.14
C GLU A 126 10.95 4.59 7.73
N CYS A 127 12.27 4.44 7.48
CA CYS A 127 12.82 4.50 6.14
C CYS A 127 12.46 3.23 5.35
N VAL A 128 11.86 3.40 4.17
CA VAL A 128 11.46 2.27 3.32
C VAL A 128 12.68 1.47 2.83
N LYS A 129 13.85 2.10 2.63
CA LYS A 129 15.10 1.38 2.32
C LYS A 129 15.47 0.39 3.42
N ASP A 130 15.39 0.80 4.70
CA ASP A 130 15.74 -0.04 5.85
C ASP A 130 14.79 -1.23 5.96
N ARG A 131 13.49 -0.99 5.72
CA ARG A 131 12.48 -2.06 5.66
C ARG A 131 12.79 -3.08 4.57
N TYR A 132 13.07 -2.63 3.35
CA TYR A 132 13.45 -3.53 2.25
C TYR A 132 14.74 -4.30 2.55
N ALA A 133 15.75 -3.65 3.15
CA ALA A 133 16.99 -4.30 3.54
C ALA A 133 16.78 -5.40 4.59
N ALA A 134 15.96 -5.13 5.62
CA ALA A 134 15.61 -6.10 6.65
C ALA A 134 14.85 -7.31 6.06
N GLN A 135 13.85 -7.05 5.22
CA GLN A 135 13.05 -8.09 4.57
C GLN A 135 13.89 -8.94 3.59
N LEU A 136 14.82 -8.30 2.86
CA LEU A 136 15.76 -9.00 1.98
C LEU A 136 16.69 -9.94 2.77
N ALA A 137 17.17 -9.51 3.93
CA ALA A 137 18.02 -10.35 4.78
C ALA A 137 17.34 -11.66 5.17
N GLU A 138 16.03 -11.60 5.49
CA GLU A 138 15.22 -12.74 5.90
C GLU A 138 14.71 -13.60 4.73
N ASN A 139 14.69 -13.08 3.51
CA ASN A 139 14.14 -13.80 2.36
C ASN A 139 15.04 -15.00 1.97
N PRO A 140 14.52 -16.26 1.98
CA PRO A 140 15.32 -17.46 1.72
C PRO A 140 15.55 -17.74 0.23
N PHE A 141 14.85 -17.05 -0.67
CA PHE A 141 14.84 -17.33 -2.10
C PHE A 141 15.93 -16.60 -2.90
N PHE A 142 16.72 -15.72 -2.25
CA PHE A 142 17.85 -15.03 -2.86
C PHE A 142 19.18 -15.59 -2.33
N THR A 143 20.13 -15.81 -3.23
CA THR A 143 21.50 -16.14 -2.87
C THR A 143 22.20 -14.96 -2.20
N ALA A 144 23.32 -15.21 -1.49
CA ALA A 144 24.09 -14.13 -0.85
C ALA A 144 24.57 -13.08 -1.86
N VAL A 145 24.96 -13.49 -3.07
CA VAL A 145 25.38 -12.58 -4.14
C VAL A 145 24.23 -11.71 -4.65
N GLU A 146 23.06 -12.31 -4.83
CA GLU A 146 21.87 -11.55 -5.23
C GLU A 146 21.42 -10.56 -4.15
N LYS A 147 21.45 -10.99 -2.88
CA LYS A 147 21.16 -10.10 -1.74
C LYS A 147 22.11 -8.90 -1.71
N ASP A 148 23.39 -9.11 -1.88
CA ASP A 148 24.38 -8.03 -1.90
C ASP A 148 24.14 -7.03 -3.05
N ARG A 149 23.78 -7.51 -4.25
CA ARG A 149 23.45 -6.65 -5.39
C ARG A 149 22.16 -5.86 -5.16
N LEU A 150 21.13 -6.51 -4.66
CA LEU A 150 19.84 -5.87 -4.36
C LEU A 150 19.99 -4.85 -3.24
N LEU A 151 20.76 -5.17 -2.20
CA LEU A 151 21.01 -4.25 -1.09
C LEU A 151 21.72 -2.98 -1.58
N ARG A 152 22.73 -3.10 -2.45
CA ARG A 152 23.38 -1.94 -3.08
C ARG A 152 22.39 -1.11 -3.88
N PHE A 153 21.58 -1.74 -4.74
CA PHE A 153 20.56 -1.03 -5.51
C PHE A 153 19.56 -0.28 -4.62
N ILE A 154 19.10 -0.90 -3.52
CA ILE A 154 18.20 -0.26 -2.55
C ILE A 154 18.90 0.94 -1.88
N GLN A 155 20.15 0.78 -1.47
CA GLN A 155 20.93 1.83 -0.79
C GLN A 155 21.31 2.98 -1.71
N ASP A 156 21.55 2.72 -2.99
CA ASP A 156 21.88 3.73 -4.02
C ASP A 156 20.66 4.59 -4.41
N ALA A 157 19.43 4.19 -4.08
CA ALA A 157 18.25 5.03 -4.28
C ALA A 157 18.39 6.35 -3.48
N PRO A 158 17.90 7.50 -3.99
CA PRO A 158 18.03 8.80 -3.31
C PRO A 158 17.53 8.78 -1.86
N ASP A 159 18.27 9.45 -0.97
CA ASP A 159 17.84 9.70 0.40
C ASP A 159 16.94 10.93 0.44
N VAL A 160 15.67 10.73 0.65
CA VAL A 160 14.65 11.78 0.71
C VAL A 160 13.65 11.47 1.84
N ASP A 161 13.11 12.52 2.43
CA ASP A 161 12.14 12.46 3.53
C ASP A 161 10.68 12.46 3.04
N THR A 162 10.47 12.08 1.80
CA THR A 162 9.17 12.07 1.10
C THR A 162 8.26 10.99 1.67
N ALA A 163 7.02 11.34 1.96
CA ALA A 163 6.00 10.39 2.42
C ALA A 163 5.73 9.30 1.37
N LEU A 164 5.72 8.05 1.81
CA LEU A 164 5.37 6.88 1.01
C LEU A 164 4.25 6.09 1.68
N HIS A 165 3.33 5.58 0.88
CA HIS A 165 2.29 4.67 1.34
C HIS A 165 2.86 3.30 1.74
N GLY A 166 3.89 2.83 1.03
CA GLY A 166 4.53 1.52 1.20
C GLY A 166 3.81 0.38 0.48
N ASP A 167 2.47 0.46 0.37
CA ASP A 167 1.63 -0.45 -0.41
C ASP A 167 0.63 0.34 -1.28
N LEU A 168 1.14 1.15 -2.20
CA LEU A 168 0.36 2.05 -3.05
C LEU A 168 -0.34 1.30 -4.18
N GLN A 169 -1.43 0.61 -3.88
CA GLN A 169 -2.24 -0.15 -4.81
C GLN A 169 -3.66 0.43 -4.95
N PHE A 170 -4.36 0.04 -6.02
CA PHE A 170 -5.70 0.59 -6.36
C PHE A 170 -6.77 0.37 -5.29
N GLY A 171 -6.62 -0.66 -4.45
CA GLY A 171 -7.54 -0.95 -3.34
C GLY A 171 -7.35 -0.01 -2.15
N ASN A 172 -6.15 0.55 -1.99
CA ASN A 172 -5.72 1.32 -0.81
C ASN A 172 -5.99 2.83 -0.92
N ILE A 173 -6.60 3.27 -2.02
CA ILE A 173 -7.17 4.62 -2.12
C ILE A 173 -8.67 4.50 -2.35
N ILE A 174 -9.43 5.15 -1.47
CA ILE A 174 -10.89 5.21 -1.55
C ILE A 174 -11.35 6.65 -1.75
N PHE A 175 -12.50 6.81 -2.37
CA PHE A 175 -13.17 8.09 -2.46
C PHE A 175 -14.61 8.00 -1.94
N ALA A 176 -15.08 9.11 -1.37
CA ALA A 176 -16.43 9.33 -0.93
C ALA A 176 -16.82 10.76 -1.32
N GLY A 177 -17.69 10.91 -2.31
CA GLY A 177 -17.92 12.19 -2.97
C GLY A 177 -16.61 12.75 -3.55
N ASP A 178 -16.30 14.00 -3.23
CA ASP A 178 -15.09 14.69 -3.72
C ASP A 178 -13.83 14.41 -2.88
N LYS A 179 -13.95 13.67 -1.78
CA LYS A 179 -12.82 13.38 -0.89
C LYS A 179 -12.12 12.09 -1.27
N ARG A 180 -10.81 12.07 -1.12
CA ARG A 180 -9.93 10.92 -1.32
C ARG A 180 -9.24 10.59 -0.02
N TYR A 181 -9.04 9.30 0.27
CA TYR A 181 -8.41 8.84 1.50
C TYR A 181 -7.47 7.68 1.20
N PHE A 182 -6.29 7.73 1.79
CA PHE A 182 -5.38 6.59 1.86
C PHE A 182 -5.80 5.69 3.02
N ILE A 183 -5.86 4.39 2.79
CA ILE A 183 -6.19 3.36 3.79
C ILE A 183 -5.14 2.27 3.81
N ASP A 184 -5.14 1.45 4.85
CA ASP A 184 -4.19 0.35 5.03
C ASP A 184 -2.72 0.83 5.09
N LEU A 185 -2.46 1.68 6.09
CA LEU A 185 -1.21 2.41 6.25
C LEU A 185 -0.14 1.62 7.03
N GLY A 186 -0.27 0.29 7.16
CA GLY A 186 0.67 -0.53 7.93
C GLY A 186 2.12 -0.47 7.42
N ASP A 187 2.29 -0.17 6.13
CA ASP A 187 3.59 -0.04 5.46
C ASP A 187 4.00 1.42 5.19
N PHE A 188 3.29 2.39 5.78
CA PHE A 188 3.60 3.80 5.59
C PHE A 188 5.00 4.13 6.14
N GLY A 189 5.72 5.01 5.43
CA GLY A 189 7.05 5.43 5.81
C GLY A 189 7.55 6.59 4.94
N TYR A 190 8.86 6.78 4.87
CA TYR A 190 9.46 7.78 3.98
C TYR A 190 10.53 7.17 3.08
N GLY A 191 10.78 7.83 1.96
CA GLY A 191 11.85 7.43 1.05
C GLY A 191 11.60 7.85 -0.40
N TYR A 192 12.33 7.22 -1.32
CA TYR A 192 12.28 7.55 -2.73
C TYR A 192 10.95 7.10 -3.37
N PRO A 193 10.21 8.00 -4.04
CA PRO A 193 8.86 7.73 -4.55
C PRO A 193 8.71 6.51 -5.45
N LEU A 194 9.76 6.07 -6.12
CA LEU A 194 9.68 4.91 -7.00
C LEU A 194 9.40 3.60 -6.26
N PHE A 195 9.64 3.51 -4.94
CA PHE A 195 9.21 2.37 -4.14
C PHE A 195 7.68 2.22 -4.13
N ASP A 196 6.93 3.32 -4.17
CA ASP A 196 5.47 3.30 -4.28
C ASP A 196 4.99 3.15 -5.72
N VAL A 197 5.56 3.94 -6.66
CA VAL A 197 5.16 3.91 -8.08
C VAL A 197 5.42 2.53 -8.70
N GLY A 198 6.44 1.83 -8.24
CA GLY A 198 6.70 0.44 -8.61
C GLY A 198 5.50 -0.49 -8.40
N MET A 199 4.66 -0.23 -7.39
CA MET A 199 3.44 -1.03 -7.15
C MET A 199 2.40 -0.84 -8.25
N VAL A 200 2.20 0.41 -8.71
CA VAL A 200 1.29 0.71 -9.83
C VAL A 200 1.75 0.02 -11.11
N TYR A 201 3.07 0.09 -11.41
CA TYR A 201 3.66 -0.60 -12.55
C TYR A 201 3.53 -2.13 -12.46
N SER A 202 3.78 -2.71 -11.28
CA SER A 202 3.74 -4.16 -11.09
C SER A 202 2.36 -4.74 -11.39
N THR A 203 1.29 -4.02 -11.07
CA THR A 203 -0.08 -4.44 -11.38
C THR A 203 -0.31 -4.56 -12.89
N ALA A 204 0.26 -3.66 -13.68
CA ALA A 204 0.08 -3.63 -15.13
C ALA A 204 0.95 -4.66 -15.87
N PHE A 205 2.14 -5.02 -15.34
CA PHE A 205 3.13 -5.75 -16.12
C PHE A 205 3.78 -6.96 -15.43
N LEU A 206 3.68 -7.08 -14.12
CA LEU A 206 4.34 -8.16 -13.37
C LEU A 206 3.34 -9.13 -12.71
N SER A 207 2.11 -8.70 -12.51
CA SER A 207 1.04 -9.51 -11.93
C SER A 207 0.40 -10.43 -12.98
N SER A 208 -0.18 -11.55 -12.53
CA SER A 208 -0.95 -12.40 -13.44
C SER A 208 -2.34 -11.79 -13.74
N PRO A 209 -2.94 -12.08 -14.91
CA PRO A 209 -4.30 -11.62 -15.23
C PRO A 209 -5.34 -12.08 -14.19
N GLU A 210 -5.19 -13.28 -13.64
CA GLU A 210 -6.06 -13.85 -12.61
C GLU A 210 -5.99 -13.01 -11.34
N PHE A 211 -4.76 -12.70 -10.87
CA PHE A 211 -4.55 -11.87 -9.70
C PHE A 211 -5.14 -10.46 -9.88
N VAL A 212 -4.91 -9.82 -11.04
CA VAL A 212 -5.45 -8.49 -11.34
C VAL A 212 -6.99 -8.50 -11.31
N ARG A 213 -7.61 -9.56 -11.84
CA ARG A 213 -9.08 -9.71 -11.83
C ARG A 213 -9.63 -9.93 -10.42
N GLU A 214 -8.98 -10.77 -9.64
CA GLU A 214 -9.43 -11.12 -8.28
C GLU A 214 -9.19 -9.98 -7.28
N ALA A 215 -7.97 -9.41 -7.27
CA ALA A 215 -7.59 -8.39 -6.30
C ALA A 215 -8.10 -6.99 -6.65
N PHE A 216 -8.11 -6.63 -7.95
CA PHE A 216 -8.41 -5.28 -8.40
C PHE A 216 -9.69 -5.17 -9.22
N HIS A 217 -10.41 -6.28 -9.46
CA HIS A 217 -11.68 -6.32 -10.19
C HIS A 217 -11.59 -5.75 -11.62
N MET A 218 -10.43 -5.81 -12.26
CA MET A 218 -10.22 -5.27 -13.60
C MET A 218 -9.50 -6.27 -14.52
N GLU A 219 -9.67 -6.09 -15.82
CA GLU A 219 -8.92 -6.86 -16.81
C GLU A 219 -7.50 -6.29 -16.98
N MET A 220 -6.53 -7.15 -17.30
CA MET A 220 -5.12 -6.77 -17.51
C MET A 220 -4.98 -5.62 -18.51
N GLY A 221 -5.73 -5.63 -19.61
CA GLY A 221 -5.72 -4.53 -20.59
C GLY A 221 -6.15 -3.19 -19.99
N THR A 222 -7.00 -3.18 -18.99
CA THR A 222 -7.40 -1.98 -18.25
C THR A 222 -6.26 -1.50 -17.33
N ALA A 223 -5.58 -2.41 -16.65
CA ALA A 223 -4.40 -2.07 -15.84
C ALA A 223 -3.27 -1.47 -16.68
N VAL A 224 -3.03 -1.99 -17.88
CA VAL A 224 -2.05 -1.41 -18.84
C VAL A 224 -2.46 0.00 -19.28
N ARG A 225 -3.73 0.21 -19.66
CA ARG A 225 -4.22 1.56 -20.01
C ARG A 225 -4.15 2.52 -18.83
N PHE A 226 -4.39 2.02 -17.61
CA PHE A 226 -4.23 2.83 -16.42
C PHE A 226 -2.78 3.33 -16.28
N TRP A 227 -1.79 2.45 -16.39
CA TRP A 227 -0.38 2.85 -16.36
C TRP A 227 -0.04 3.87 -17.47
N GLN A 228 -0.50 3.64 -18.69
CA GLN A 228 -0.23 4.53 -19.83
C GLN A 228 -0.79 5.94 -19.62
N ALA A 229 -1.90 6.08 -18.90
CA ALA A 229 -2.47 7.39 -18.54
C ALA A 229 -1.83 7.97 -17.26
N PHE A 230 -1.50 7.13 -16.29
CA PHE A 230 -0.88 7.51 -15.02
C PHE A 230 0.54 8.10 -15.22
N ALA A 231 1.40 7.37 -15.94
CA ALA A 231 2.82 7.68 -15.98
C ALA A 231 3.14 9.08 -16.56
N PRO A 232 2.54 9.53 -17.66
CA PRO A 232 2.79 10.90 -18.17
C PRO A 232 2.36 11.99 -17.19
N VAL A 233 1.29 11.79 -16.44
CA VAL A 233 0.80 12.78 -15.45
C VAL A 233 1.72 12.81 -14.23
N TYR A 234 2.17 11.64 -13.79
CA TYR A 234 3.04 11.53 -12.62
C TYR A 234 4.45 12.06 -12.89
N PHE A 235 5.09 11.66 -14.01
CA PHE A 235 6.48 11.98 -14.33
C PHE A 235 6.67 13.23 -15.18
N GLY A 236 5.61 13.75 -15.76
CA GLY A 236 5.64 14.81 -16.76
C GLY A 236 5.55 14.26 -18.20
N THR A 237 4.89 15.03 -19.07
CA THR A 237 4.58 14.63 -20.44
C THR A 237 5.79 14.62 -21.39
N ASP A 238 6.89 15.25 -20.98
CA ASP A 238 8.09 15.39 -21.82
C ASP A 238 8.99 14.15 -21.80
N ARG A 239 8.71 13.21 -20.91
CA ARG A 239 9.50 11.97 -20.76
C ARG A 239 8.89 10.84 -21.59
N PRO A 240 9.69 10.18 -22.46
CA PRO A 240 9.23 8.97 -23.15
C PRO A 240 8.78 7.88 -22.18
N LEU A 241 7.63 7.25 -22.42
CA LEU A 241 7.08 6.22 -21.56
C LEU A 241 8.06 5.06 -21.35
N LYS A 242 8.79 4.65 -22.39
CA LYS A 242 9.81 3.61 -22.32
C LYS A 242 10.93 3.92 -21.32
N ASP A 243 11.35 5.19 -21.22
CA ASP A 243 12.41 5.59 -20.29
C ASP A 243 11.89 5.57 -18.86
N ILE A 244 10.64 6.01 -18.64
CA ILE A 244 9.93 5.90 -17.36
C ILE A 244 9.84 4.43 -16.93
N GLU A 245 9.39 3.55 -17.82
CA GLU A 245 9.26 2.11 -17.55
C GLU A 245 10.60 1.46 -17.21
N THR A 246 11.67 1.86 -17.89
CA THR A 246 13.02 1.36 -17.63
C THR A 246 13.49 1.74 -16.22
N GLU A 247 13.18 2.96 -15.77
CA GLU A 247 13.52 3.44 -14.43
C GLU A 247 12.66 2.79 -13.32
N VAL A 248 11.36 2.64 -13.55
CA VAL A 248 10.40 2.14 -12.54
C VAL A 248 10.47 0.62 -12.38
N ARG A 249 10.74 -0.11 -13.46
CA ARG A 249 10.68 -1.58 -13.51
C ARG A 249 11.49 -2.28 -12.41
N PRO A 250 12.73 -1.89 -12.08
CA PRO A 250 13.47 -2.49 -10.97
C PRO A 250 12.80 -2.30 -9.61
N PHE A 251 12.24 -1.12 -9.34
CA PHE A 251 11.52 -0.84 -8.09
C PHE A 251 10.24 -1.68 -7.99
N ALA A 252 9.54 -1.89 -9.10
CA ALA A 252 8.42 -2.83 -9.16
C ALA A 252 8.89 -4.27 -8.85
N GLY A 253 10.04 -4.67 -9.38
CA GLY A 253 10.66 -5.96 -9.12
C GLY A 253 11.00 -6.18 -7.65
N LEU A 254 11.38 -5.14 -6.89
CA LEU A 254 11.68 -5.26 -5.46
C LEU A 254 10.52 -5.79 -4.62
N LYS A 255 9.27 -5.63 -5.08
CA LYS A 255 8.10 -6.22 -4.39
C LYS A 255 8.21 -7.75 -4.24
N THR A 256 8.99 -8.43 -5.07
CA THR A 256 9.26 -9.86 -4.93
C THR A 256 9.87 -10.21 -3.57
N ILE A 257 10.64 -9.30 -2.96
CA ILE A 257 11.30 -9.53 -1.66
C ILE A 257 10.26 -9.86 -0.59
N ILE A 258 9.13 -9.13 -0.60
CA ILE A 258 8.01 -9.31 0.32
C ILE A 258 7.13 -10.46 -0.12
N ILE A 259 6.69 -10.44 -1.39
CA ILE A 259 5.71 -11.39 -1.93
C ILE A 259 6.24 -12.83 -1.84
N GLU A 260 7.49 -13.09 -2.24
CA GLU A 260 8.08 -14.44 -2.16
C GLU A 260 8.17 -14.97 -0.74
N ARG A 261 8.53 -14.10 0.21
CA ARG A 261 8.55 -14.49 1.62
C ARG A 261 7.16 -14.89 2.11
N ASP A 262 6.15 -14.11 1.79
CA ASP A 262 4.79 -14.29 2.28
C ASP A 262 4.07 -15.46 1.57
N MET A 263 4.33 -15.64 0.28
CA MET A 263 3.78 -16.73 -0.54
C MET A 263 4.57 -18.05 -0.41
N GLY A 264 5.80 -18.00 0.08
CA GLY A 264 6.66 -19.16 0.19
C GLY A 264 7.12 -19.76 -1.15
N CYS A 265 7.09 -18.99 -2.23
CA CYS A 265 7.50 -19.44 -3.56
C CYS A 265 8.07 -18.30 -4.41
N PRO A 266 8.99 -18.60 -5.36
CA PRO A 266 9.56 -17.61 -6.27
C PRO A 266 8.51 -16.97 -7.19
N MET A 267 8.71 -15.68 -7.50
CA MET A 267 7.85 -14.88 -8.39
C MET A 267 8.60 -14.51 -9.69
N PRO A 268 8.53 -15.34 -10.77
CA PRO A 268 9.40 -15.20 -11.94
C PRO A 268 9.31 -13.85 -12.66
N ALA A 269 8.11 -13.28 -12.83
CA ALA A 269 7.92 -12.01 -13.53
C ALA A 269 8.60 -10.83 -12.77
N PHE A 270 8.47 -10.83 -11.45
CA PHE A 270 9.13 -9.83 -10.60
C PHE A 270 10.65 -10.00 -10.59
N ARG A 271 11.14 -11.25 -10.57
CA ARG A 271 12.60 -11.53 -10.67
C ARG A 271 13.15 -11.13 -12.02
N GLU A 272 12.42 -11.33 -13.11
CA GLU A 272 12.83 -10.86 -14.43
C GLU A 272 12.91 -9.32 -14.49
N ALA A 273 12.05 -8.61 -13.76
CA ALA A 273 12.15 -7.16 -13.64
C ALA A 273 13.44 -6.70 -12.92
N LEU A 274 14.00 -7.55 -12.05
CA LEU A 274 15.29 -7.34 -11.36
C LEU A 274 16.50 -7.83 -12.17
N SER A 275 16.30 -8.45 -13.34
CA SER A 275 17.40 -9.05 -14.11
C SER A 275 18.57 -8.09 -14.43
N PRO A 276 18.36 -6.76 -14.68
CA PRO A 276 19.48 -5.83 -14.88
C PRO A 276 20.38 -5.68 -13.64
N ILE A 277 19.84 -5.95 -12.44
CA ILE A 277 20.56 -5.85 -11.17
C ILE A 277 21.19 -7.20 -10.81
N LEU A 278 20.45 -8.28 -11.03
CA LEU A 278 20.84 -9.64 -10.61
C LEU A 278 21.88 -10.29 -11.53
N ARG A 279 21.90 -9.94 -12.81
CA ARG A 279 22.89 -10.45 -13.75
C ARG A 279 24.25 -9.77 -13.57
N PRO A 280 25.36 -10.50 -13.79
CA PRO A 280 26.73 -9.94 -13.71
C PRO A 280 27.00 -8.90 -14.79
#